data_0b890b0cc2d50f24cb1026edd7ea4a63
#
_entry.id   0b890b0cc2d50f24cb1026edd7ea4a63
#
_cell.length_a   1.000
_cell.length_b   1.000
_cell.length_c   1.000
_cell.angle_alpha   90.00
_cell.angle_beta   90.00
_cell.angle_gamma   90.00
#
_symmetry.space_group_name_H-M   'P 1'
#
loop_
_entity.id
_entity.type
_entity.pdbx_description
1 polymer ?
#
loop_
_entity_poly.entity_id
_entity_poly.type
_entity_poly.pdbx_seq_one_letter_code
_entity_poly.pdbx_strand_id
1 'polypeptide(L)'
;MTRLPPGATVRRDAGLYGYERALRRAGMDLIAGVDEAGRGACAGPLVAGAAILKPGKSGEIPGLADSKLLTEKARERVYAHVVRKALAWAVVVIESDECDRLGMHVANVEALRRAVALLEVPAEYVLTDGFPVDGLGVPGLAVWKGDRVAACISAASVLAKVTRDRIMVDLDREHPAYDFKTHKGYITDGHAAALTEHGPCPQHRMRFVNVRRAAGLEPSVEQDPSVELEPSVELVETTAPSVAELVVSTRVEPTPTHGTSGTRGESA
;
A
#
# COMPACT_ATOMS: atom_id res chain seq x y z
N MET A 1 -16.54 -0.62 -10.09
CA MET A 1 -15.89 -1.75 -9.38
C MET A 1 -16.65 -2.12 -8.12
N THR A 2 -17.51 -3.13 -8.08
CA THR A 2 -18.40 -3.19 -6.92
C THR A 2 -18.93 -4.58 -6.54
N ARG A 3 -18.52 -5.65 -7.20
CA ARG A 3 -19.05 -7.00 -6.88
C ARG A 3 -17.99 -8.08 -7.08
N LEU A 4 -18.06 -9.11 -6.24
CA LEU A 4 -17.34 -10.35 -6.49
C LEU A 4 -17.79 -10.93 -7.85
N PRO A 5 -16.89 -11.58 -8.60
CA PRO A 5 -17.25 -12.24 -9.85
C PRO A 5 -18.30 -13.35 -9.61
N PRO A 6 -19.07 -13.70 -10.65
CA PRO A 6 -20.03 -14.81 -10.54
C PRO A 6 -19.36 -16.07 -9.99
N GLY A 7 -20.01 -16.73 -9.03
CA GLY A 7 -19.49 -17.94 -8.39
C GLY A 7 -18.57 -17.70 -7.20
N ALA A 8 -18.04 -16.49 -6.99
CA ALA A 8 -17.26 -16.17 -5.80
C ALA A 8 -18.17 -15.81 -4.63
N THR A 9 -18.06 -16.57 -3.54
CA THR A 9 -18.78 -16.31 -2.29
C THR A 9 -17.81 -16.41 -1.12
N VAL A 10 -17.77 -15.38 -0.28
CA VAL A 10 -16.96 -15.32 0.93
C VAL A 10 -17.87 -15.47 2.14
N ARG A 11 -17.66 -16.50 2.95
CA ARG A 11 -18.37 -16.69 4.21
C ARG A 11 -17.77 -15.80 5.30
N ARG A 12 -18.60 -15.43 6.28
CA ARG A 12 -18.19 -14.56 7.39
C ARG A 12 -17.06 -15.18 8.25
N ASP A 13 -17.00 -16.48 8.32
CA ASP A 13 -16.04 -17.31 9.07
C ASP A 13 -14.92 -17.90 8.19
N ALA A 14 -14.74 -17.37 6.97
CA ALA A 14 -13.78 -17.92 6.01
C ALA A 14 -12.31 -17.75 6.41
N GLY A 15 -12.03 -16.92 7.45
CA GLY A 15 -10.67 -16.58 7.88
C GLY A 15 -9.94 -15.69 6.88
N LEU A 16 -8.73 -15.28 7.23
CA LEU A 16 -7.95 -14.25 6.52
C LEU A 16 -7.75 -14.53 5.01
N TYR A 17 -7.64 -15.80 4.61
CA TYR A 17 -7.46 -16.22 3.20
C TYR A 17 -8.78 -16.51 2.48
N GLY A 18 -9.91 -16.06 3.03
CA GLY A 18 -11.24 -16.36 2.52
C GLY A 18 -11.53 -15.78 1.15
N TYR A 19 -11.12 -14.54 0.93
CA TYR A 19 -11.29 -13.84 -0.35
C TYR A 19 -10.48 -14.49 -1.47
N GLU A 20 -9.22 -14.78 -1.24
CA GLU A 20 -8.36 -15.42 -2.23
C GLU A 20 -8.86 -16.81 -2.60
N ARG A 21 -9.31 -17.60 -1.62
CA ARG A 21 -9.91 -18.92 -1.92
C ARG A 21 -11.21 -18.83 -2.72
N ALA A 22 -12.04 -17.82 -2.44
CA ALA A 22 -13.29 -17.62 -3.17
C ALA A 22 -13.03 -17.16 -4.61
N LEU A 23 -12.13 -16.23 -4.82
CA LEU A 23 -11.74 -15.72 -6.12
C LEU A 23 -11.08 -16.79 -6.98
N ARG A 24 -10.18 -17.60 -6.41
CA ARG A 24 -9.55 -18.72 -7.12
C ARG A 24 -10.58 -19.78 -7.57
N ARG A 25 -11.57 -20.10 -6.75
CA ARG A 25 -12.69 -20.99 -7.18
C ARG A 25 -13.52 -20.42 -8.32
N ALA A 26 -13.53 -19.10 -8.48
CA ALA A 26 -14.17 -18.40 -9.59
C ALA A 26 -13.24 -18.21 -10.80
N GLY A 27 -12.04 -18.80 -10.78
CA GLY A 27 -11.09 -18.78 -11.90
C GLY A 27 -10.11 -17.60 -11.92
N MET A 28 -9.96 -16.87 -10.80
CA MET A 28 -8.98 -15.78 -10.67
C MET A 28 -7.81 -16.26 -9.80
N ASP A 29 -6.64 -16.49 -10.39
CA ASP A 29 -5.49 -17.04 -9.65
C ASP A 29 -4.55 -15.94 -9.11
N LEU A 30 -4.35 -14.86 -9.88
CA LEU A 30 -3.43 -13.76 -9.55
C LEU A 30 -4.17 -12.60 -8.87
N ILE A 31 -4.42 -12.76 -7.57
CA ILE A 31 -5.17 -11.79 -6.77
C ILE A 31 -4.20 -10.90 -6.02
N ALA A 32 -4.16 -9.61 -6.37
CA ALA A 32 -3.40 -8.61 -5.64
C ALA A 32 -4.25 -7.98 -4.52
N GLY A 33 -3.63 -7.76 -3.38
CA GLY A 33 -4.14 -6.86 -2.35
C GLY A 33 -3.33 -5.57 -2.34
N VAL A 34 -3.96 -4.44 -2.07
CA VAL A 34 -3.30 -3.15 -1.92
C VAL A 34 -3.78 -2.41 -0.69
N ASP A 35 -2.84 -1.71 -0.03
CA ASP A 35 -3.10 -0.88 1.14
C ASP A 35 -2.05 0.23 1.23
N GLU A 36 -2.33 1.29 2.03
CA GLU A 36 -1.44 2.41 2.23
C GLU A 36 -1.08 2.63 3.71
N ALA A 37 0.03 3.33 3.92
CA ALA A 37 0.46 3.83 5.23
C ALA A 37 0.82 5.32 5.16
N GLY A 38 0.39 6.09 6.15
CA GLY A 38 0.76 7.51 6.27
C GLY A 38 -0.20 8.49 5.62
N ARG A 39 -1.37 8.08 5.14
CA ARG A 39 -2.38 8.98 4.57
C ARG A 39 -2.80 10.09 5.54
N GLY A 40 -3.06 9.76 6.80
CA GLY A 40 -3.46 10.72 7.85
C GLY A 40 -2.30 11.39 8.59
N ALA A 41 -1.06 11.20 8.19
CA ALA A 41 0.10 11.83 8.81
C ALA A 41 0.35 13.21 8.19
N CYS A 42 0.69 14.21 9.01
CA CYS A 42 1.00 15.56 8.55
C CYS A 42 2.48 15.74 8.17
N ALA A 43 3.31 14.70 8.33
CA ALA A 43 4.71 14.70 7.90
C ALA A 43 5.14 13.32 7.39
N GLY A 44 6.16 13.32 6.53
CA GLY A 44 6.74 12.15 5.88
C GLY A 44 5.93 11.65 4.69
N PRO A 45 6.44 10.64 3.96
CA PRO A 45 5.84 10.16 2.73
C PRO A 45 4.52 9.39 2.97
N LEU A 46 3.73 9.29 1.91
CA LEU A 46 2.68 8.30 1.75
C LEU A 46 3.30 7.05 1.12
N VAL A 47 3.06 5.88 1.69
CA VAL A 47 3.60 4.62 1.17
C VAL A 47 2.47 3.66 0.87
N ALA A 48 2.43 3.13 -0.35
CA ALA A 48 1.50 2.09 -0.76
C ALA A 48 2.22 0.76 -0.96
N GLY A 49 1.58 -0.33 -0.57
CA GLY A 49 2.03 -1.69 -0.82
C GLY A 49 1.07 -2.45 -1.72
N ALA A 50 1.60 -3.37 -2.52
CA ALA A 50 0.84 -4.36 -3.27
C ALA A 50 1.44 -5.75 -3.05
N ALA A 51 0.59 -6.79 -2.97
CA ALA A 51 1.08 -8.17 -2.81
C ALA A 51 0.14 -9.18 -3.47
N ILE A 52 0.74 -10.14 -4.20
CA ILE A 52 0.08 -11.36 -4.68
C ILE A 52 0.65 -12.53 -3.89
N LEU A 53 -0.19 -13.30 -3.21
CA LEU A 53 0.23 -14.46 -2.44
C LEU A 53 0.10 -15.76 -3.26
N LYS A 54 1.06 -16.67 -3.10
CA LYS A 54 1.02 -18.01 -3.72
C LYS A 54 -0.24 -18.77 -3.26
N PRO A 55 -0.82 -19.63 -4.08
CA PRO A 55 -1.98 -20.44 -3.69
C PRO A 55 -1.63 -21.50 -2.62
N GLY A 56 -2.63 -21.89 -1.84
CA GLY A 56 -2.53 -22.96 -0.86
C GLY A 56 -1.58 -22.67 0.31
N LYS A 57 -1.13 -23.72 0.98
CA LYS A 57 -0.26 -23.64 2.17
C LYS A 57 1.10 -22.97 1.92
N SER A 58 1.62 -23.05 0.69
CA SER A 58 2.89 -22.42 0.33
C SER A 58 2.82 -20.90 0.40
N GLY A 59 1.65 -20.30 0.15
CA GLY A 59 1.38 -18.86 0.23
C GLY A 59 0.94 -18.37 1.61
N GLU A 60 0.76 -19.25 2.58
CA GLU A 60 0.44 -18.82 3.94
C GLU A 60 1.64 -18.12 4.58
N ILE A 61 1.43 -16.91 5.04
CA ILE A 61 2.43 -16.08 5.70
C ILE A 61 2.30 -16.27 7.21
N PRO A 62 3.32 -16.82 7.90
CA PRO A 62 3.27 -17.01 9.34
C PRO A 62 3.07 -15.70 10.11
N GLY A 63 2.07 -15.66 10.98
CA GLY A 63 1.80 -14.49 11.83
C GLY A 63 1.16 -13.30 11.11
N LEU A 64 0.71 -13.48 9.86
CA LEU A 64 0.04 -12.43 9.10
C LEU A 64 -1.26 -12.03 9.79
N ALA A 65 -1.39 -10.74 10.05
CA ALA A 65 -2.56 -10.10 10.63
C ALA A 65 -2.55 -8.61 10.27
N ASP A 66 -3.63 -7.88 10.58
CA ASP A 66 -3.66 -6.41 10.50
C ASP A 66 -2.38 -5.80 11.12
N SER A 67 -1.68 -4.99 10.33
CA SER A 67 -0.38 -4.42 10.70
C SER A 67 -0.43 -3.59 11.98
N LYS A 68 -1.59 -3.01 12.31
CA LYS A 68 -1.84 -2.19 13.50
C LYS A 68 -1.99 -3.04 14.77
N LEU A 69 -2.34 -4.33 14.63
CA LEU A 69 -2.45 -5.29 15.73
C LEU A 69 -1.12 -5.96 16.07
N LEU A 70 -0.13 -5.86 15.19
CA LEU A 70 1.18 -6.45 15.37
C LEU A 70 2.11 -5.49 16.14
N THR A 71 2.90 -6.02 17.08
CA THR A 71 4.04 -5.28 17.64
C THR A 71 5.05 -4.99 16.53
N GLU A 72 5.89 -3.98 16.68
CA GLU A 72 6.92 -3.62 15.70
C GLU A 72 7.80 -4.83 15.34
N LYS A 73 8.32 -5.56 16.34
CA LYS A 73 9.12 -6.77 16.15
C LYS A 73 8.37 -7.88 15.43
N ALA A 74 7.07 -8.05 15.68
CA ALA A 74 6.25 -9.04 14.97
C ALA A 74 6.00 -8.60 13.51
N ARG A 75 5.76 -7.32 13.29
CA ARG A 75 5.54 -6.72 11.97
C ARG A 75 6.78 -6.87 11.08
N GLU A 76 7.98 -6.61 11.62
CA GLU A 76 9.23 -6.82 10.91
C GLU A 76 9.44 -8.29 10.50
N ARG A 77 9.10 -9.26 11.37
CA ARG A 77 9.16 -10.68 11.02
C ARG A 77 8.17 -11.03 9.90
N VAL A 78 6.94 -10.52 9.99
CA VAL A 78 5.92 -10.75 8.95
C VAL A 78 6.34 -10.11 7.63
N TYR A 79 6.88 -8.89 7.65
CA TYR A 79 7.46 -8.24 6.47
C TYR A 79 8.48 -9.15 5.77
N ALA A 80 9.46 -9.68 6.51
CA ALA A 80 10.46 -10.58 5.97
C ALA A 80 9.84 -11.88 5.39
N HIS A 81 8.75 -12.38 5.99
CA HIS A 81 8.02 -13.51 5.44
C HIS A 81 7.27 -13.16 4.16
N VAL A 82 6.62 -12.00 4.08
CA VAL A 82 5.94 -11.53 2.87
C VAL A 82 6.93 -11.39 1.72
N VAL A 83 8.02 -10.65 1.92
CA VAL A 83 9.08 -10.44 0.90
C VAL A 83 9.63 -11.76 0.36
N ARG A 84 9.80 -12.77 1.21
CA ARG A 84 10.34 -14.07 0.82
C ARG A 84 9.33 -15.00 0.15
N LYS A 85 8.05 -14.98 0.60
CA LYS A 85 7.04 -16.00 0.24
C LYS A 85 5.97 -15.52 -0.74
N ALA A 86 5.74 -14.22 -0.86
CA ALA A 86 4.80 -13.70 -1.84
C ALA A 86 5.18 -14.16 -3.26
N LEU A 87 4.20 -14.28 -4.14
CA LEU A 87 4.43 -14.52 -5.56
C LEU A 87 5.01 -13.27 -6.22
N ALA A 88 4.42 -12.10 -5.93
CA ALA A 88 4.92 -10.80 -6.31
C ALA A 88 4.55 -9.77 -5.23
N TRP A 89 5.33 -8.73 -5.11
CA TRP A 89 5.04 -7.60 -4.24
C TRP A 89 5.71 -6.33 -4.76
N ALA A 90 5.14 -5.18 -4.42
CA ALA A 90 5.69 -3.88 -4.75
C ALA A 90 5.41 -2.88 -3.62
N VAL A 91 6.26 -1.87 -3.52
CA VAL A 91 6.08 -0.73 -2.62
C VAL A 91 6.34 0.55 -3.40
N VAL A 92 5.47 1.53 -3.23
CA VAL A 92 5.59 2.87 -3.82
C VAL A 92 5.65 3.89 -2.70
N VAL A 93 6.55 4.85 -2.84
CA VAL A 93 6.69 5.99 -1.94
C VAL A 93 6.28 7.25 -2.70
N ILE A 94 5.37 8.03 -2.14
CA ILE A 94 5.00 9.37 -2.62
C ILE A 94 5.50 10.35 -1.58
N GLU A 95 6.42 11.21 -1.97
CA GLU A 95 7.05 12.17 -1.07
C GLU A 95 6.08 13.26 -0.61
N SER A 96 6.44 13.97 0.45
CA SER A 96 5.57 14.96 1.09
C SER A 96 5.17 16.09 0.16
N ASP A 97 6.10 16.56 -0.68
CA ASP A 97 5.86 17.61 -1.68
C ASP A 97 4.94 17.13 -2.82
N GLU A 98 5.10 15.88 -3.27
CA GLU A 98 4.18 15.29 -4.25
C GLU A 98 2.78 15.10 -3.65
N CYS A 99 2.68 14.71 -2.37
CA CYS A 99 1.40 14.65 -1.65
C CYS A 99 0.72 16.03 -1.61
N ASP A 100 1.47 17.08 -1.37
CA ASP A 100 0.96 18.45 -1.36
C ASP A 100 0.55 18.93 -2.76
N ARG A 101 1.34 18.62 -3.78
CA ARG A 101 1.04 18.99 -5.16
C ARG A 101 -0.23 18.32 -5.67
N LEU A 102 -0.40 17.03 -5.45
CA LEU A 102 -1.53 16.24 -5.91
C LEU A 102 -2.80 16.39 -5.03
N GLY A 103 -2.61 16.65 -3.74
CA GLY A 103 -3.64 16.48 -2.73
C GLY A 103 -3.77 15.01 -2.28
N MET A 104 -4.11 14.81 -1.00
CA MET A 104 -4.04 13.49 -0.36
C MET A 104 -4.90 12.41 -1.01
N HIS A 105 -6.07 12.76 -1.52
CA HIS A 105 -6.93 11.77 -2.18
C HIS A 105 -6.30 11.27 -3.48
N VAL A 106 -5.87 12.19 -4.35
CA VAL A 106 -5.25 11.85 -5.63
C VAL A 106 -3.92 11.12 -5.40
N ALA A 107 -3.07 11.63 -4.50
CA ALA A 107 -1.81 10.98 -4.14
C ALA A 107 -2.03 9.53 -3.68
N ASN A 108 -3.06 9.28 -2.86
CA ASN A 108 -3.38 7.94 -2.38
C ASN A 108 -3.83 7.00 -3.51
N VAL A 109 -4.74 7.45 -4.37
CA VAL A 109 -5.19 6.68 -5.53
C VAL A 109 -4.02 6.35 -6.48
N GLU A 110 -3.17 7.34 -6.76
CA GLU A 110 -1.99 7.17 -7.60
C GLU A 110 -0.96 6.22 -6.97
N ALA A 111 -0.71 6.30 -5.67
CA ALA A 111 0.17 5.37 -4.97
C ALA A 111 -0.29 3.92 -5.13
N LEU A 112 -1.58 3.65 -4.93
CA LEU A 112 -2.17 2.31 -5.07
C LEU A 112 -2.13 1.82 -6.51
N ARG A 113 -2.42 2.68 -7.50
CA ARG A 113 -2.30 2.35 -8.94
C ARG A 113 -0.87 1.99 -9.32
N ARG A 114 0.09 2.83 -8.92
CA ARG A 114 1.52 2.61 -9.18
C ARG A 114 2.00 1.30 -8.52
N ALA A 115 1.56 1.00 -7.29
CA ALA A 115 1.93 -0.23 -6.61
C ALA A 115 1.43 -1.48 -7.35
N VAL A 116 0.20 -1.47 -7.90
CA VAL A 116 -0.31 -2.56 -8.75
C VAL A 116 0.46 -2.66 -10.06
N ALA A 117 0.73 -1.53 -10.72
CA ALA A 117 1.43 -1.49 -11.99
C ALA A 117 2.90 -1.96 -11.91
N LEU A 118 3.52 -1.84 -10.73
CA LEU A 118 4.89 -2.29 -10.47
C LEU A 118 5.01 -3.76 -10.08
N LEU A 119 3.90 -4.48 -9.93
CA LEU A 119 3.96 -5.92 -9.69
C LEU A 119 4.58 -6.64 -10.90
N GLU A 120 5.65 -7.40 -10.68
CA GLU A 120 6.32 -8.18 -11.75
C GLU A 120 5.42 -9.24 -12.37
N VAL A 121 4.44 -9.73 -11.59
CA VAL A 121 3.38 -10.62 -12.06
C VAL A 121 2.10 -9.81 -12.15
N PRO A 122 1.51 -9.63 -13.34
CA PRO A 122 0.29 -8.83 -13.50
C PRO A 122 -0.88 -9.48 -12.75
N ALA A 123 -1.62 -8.66 -12.00
CA ALA A 123 -2.81 -9.12 -11.29
C ALA A 123 -3.96 -9.38 -12.27
N GLU A 124 -4.79 -10.41 -11.99
CA GLU A 124 -6.07 -10.65 -12.66
C GLU A 124 -7.24 -9.99 -11.93
N TYR A 125 -7.07 -9.78 -10.62
CA TYR A 125 -8.07 -9.16 -9.74
C TYR A 125 -7.38 -8.41 -8.61
N VAL A 126 -7.93 -7.24 -8.23
CA VAL A 126 -7.38 -6.42 -7.14
C VAL A 126 -8.37 -6.26 -6.01
N LEU A 127 -7.93 -6.49 -4.79
CA LEU A 127 -8.64 -6.15 -3.55
C LEU A 127 -8.01 -4.90 -2.94
N THR A 128 -8.83 -3.87 -2.67
CA THR A 128 -8.38 -2.62 -2.05
C THR A 128 -8.92 -2.50 -0.62
N ASP A 129 -8.17 -1.90 0.31
CA ASP A 129 -8.70 -1.63 1.65
C ASP A 129 -9.66 -0.43 1.64
N GLY A 130 -10.84 -0.63 2.16
CA GLY A 130 -11.84 0.38 2.53
C GLY A 130 -12.58 1.09 1.40
N PHE A 131 -11.95 1.40 0.26
CA PHE A 131 -12.59 2.18 -0.81
C PHE A 131 -12.23 1.70 -2.22
N PRO A 132 -13.09 1.94 -3.21
CA PRO A 132 -12.81 1.56 -4.59
C PRO A 132 -11.72 2.46 -5.20
N VAL A 133 -10.84 1.84 -5.99
CA VAL A 133 -9.79 2.53 -6.76
C VAL A 133 -10.06 2.28 -8.24
N ASP A 134 -10.35 3.35 -8.98
CA ASP A 134 -10.54 3.27 -10.43
C ASP A 134 -9.19 3.31 -11.15
N GLY A 135 -9.16 2.85 -12.40
CA GLY A 135 -7.95 2.90 -13.24
C GLY A 135 -6.88 1.87 -12.91
N LEU A 136 -7.23 0.78 -12.22
CA LEU A 136 -6.31 -0.34 -11.95
C LEU A 136 -6.01 -1.24 -13.16
N GLY A 137 -6.71 -1.03 -14.29
CA GLY A 137 -6.56 -1.83 -15.51
C GLY A 137 -7.16 -3.24 -15.45
N VAL A 138 -7.58 -3.70 -14.28
CA VAL A 138 -8.17 -5.02 -14.03
C VAL A 138 -9.38 -4.89 -13.11
N PRO A 139 -10.28 -5.90 -13.09
CA PRO A 139 -11.39 -5.93 -12.14
C PRO A 139 -10.90 -5.92 -10.69
N GLY A 140 -11.72 -5.40 -9.76
CA GLY A 140 -11.37 -5.46 -8.35
C GLY A 140 -12.56 -5.14 -7.45
N LEU A 141 -12.32 -5.19 -6.16
CA LEU A 141 -13.31 -5.00 -5.11
C LEU A 141 -12.70 -4.23 -3.94
N ALA A 142 -13.42 -3.20 -3.48
CA ALA A 142 -13.14 -2.58 -2.19
C ALA A 142 -13.65 -3.46 -1.05
N VAL A 143 -12.79 -3.79 -0.11
CA VAL A 143 -13.11 -4.63 1.04
C VAL A 143 -13.03 -3.80 2.32
N TRP A 144 -14.14 -3.63 3.01
CA TRP A 144 -14.17 -2.91 4.28
C TRP A 144 -13.30 -3.61 5.32
N LYS A 145 -12.32 -2.89 5.89
CA LYS A 145 -11.29 -3.45 6.80
C LYS A 145 -10.60 -4.66 6.14
N GLY A 146 -10.22 -4.50 4.89
CA GLY A 146 -9.62 -5.55 4.07
C GLY A 146 -8.34 -6.11 4.68
N ASP A 147 -7.55 -5.27 5.36
CA ASP A 147 -6.36 -5.62 6.14
C ASP A 147 -6.62 -6.70 7.22
N ARG A 148 -7.87 -6.89 7.66
CA ARG A 148 -8.29 -7.88 8.65
C ARG A 148 -8.92 -9.16 8.07
N VAL A 149 -9.37 -9.11 6.82
CA VAL A 149 -10.21 -10.17 6.24
C VAL A 149 -9.69 -10.73 4.92
N ALA A 150 -8.70 -10.08 4.30
CA ALA A 150 -8.05 -10.53 3.07
C ALA A 150 -6.54 -10.57 3.24
N ALA A 151 -5.93 -11.75 3.03
CA ALA A 151 -4.51 -11.97 3.32
C ALA A 151 -3.59 -11.14 2.41
N CYS A 152 -3.92 -10.96 1.14
CA CYS A 152 -3.14 -10.13 0.22
C CYS A 152 -3.16 -8.65 0.63
N ILE A 153 -4.32 -8.11 1.10
CA ILE A 153 -4.40 -6.75 1.64
C ILE A 153 -3.58 -6.63 2.93
N SER A 154 -3.73 -7.61 3.84
CA SER A 154 -2.94 -7.65 5.09
C SER A 154 -1.43 -7.68 4.83
N ALA A 155 -0.99 -8.42 3.79
CA ALA A 155 0.41 -8.44 3.37
C ALA A 155 0.87 -7.07 2.81
N ALA A 156 0.05 -6.43 1.97
CA ALA A 156 0.29 -5.10 1.43
C ALA A 156 0.38 -4.05 2.55
N SER A 157 -0.53 -4.12 3.55
CA SER A 157 -0.53 -3.28 4.75
C SER A 157 0.80 -3.37 5.51
N VAL A 158 1.30 -4.58 5.73
CA VAL A 158 2.59 -4.80 6.39
C VAL A 158 3.75 -4.24 5.57
N LEU A 159 3.75 -4.44 4.24
CA LEU A 159 4.77 -3.86 3.36
C LEU A 159 4.79 -2.34 3.44
N ALA A 160 3.64 -1.70 3.29
CA ALA A 160 3.52 -0.25 3.36
C ALA A 160 3.94 0.29 4.73
N LYS A 161 3.42 -0.30 5.81
CA LYS A 161 3.66 0.16 7.18
C LYS A 161 5.13 0.03 7.60
N VAL A 162 5.76 -1.12 7.35
CA VAL A 162 7.17 -1.33 7.74
C VAL A 162 8.09 -0.42 6.94
N THR A 163 7.87 -0.31 5.63
CA THR A 163 8.68 0.57 4.77
C THR A 163 8.57 2.02 5.26
N ARG A 164 7.35 2.49 5.50
CA ARG A 164 7.14 3.85 5.98
C ARG A 164 7.76 4.10 7.35
N ASP A 165 7.59 3.17 8.29
CA ASP A 165 8.15 3.33 9.65
C ASP A 165 9.68 3.42 9.64
N ARG A 166 10.35 2.67 8.76
CA ARG A 166 11.80 2.76 8.54
C ARG A 166 12.21 4.12 7.98
N ILE A 167 11.49 4.63 6.96
CA ILE A 167 11.74 5.97 6.42
C ILE A 167 11.59 7.03 7.54
N MET A 168 10.55 6.94 8.36
CA MET A 168 10.35 7.89 9.46
C MET A 168 11.44 7.83 10.54
N VAL A 169 12.06 6.66 10.75
CA VAL A 169 13.25 6.53 11.64
C VAL A 169 14.48 7.18 11.02
N ASP A 170 14.65 7.07 9.70
CA ASP A 170 15.77 7.73 9.01
C ASP A 170 15.58 9.24 8.97
N LEU A 171 14.38 9.73 8.69
CA LEU A 171 14.01 11.15 8.76
C LEU A 171 14.18 11.76 10.16
N ASP A 172 14.04 10.97 11.22
CA ASP A 172 14.31 11.43 12.60
C ASP A 172 15.78 11.79 12.81
N ARG A 173 16.69 11.10 12.14
CA ARG A 173 18.13 11.41 12.20
C ARG A 173 18.49 12.71 11.46
N GLU A 174 17.76 13.00 10.38
CA GLU A 174 17.94 14.21 9.58
C GLU A 174 17.25 15.43 10.25
N HIS A 175 16.14 15.19 10.94
CA HIS A 175 15.30 16.19 11.58
C HIS A 175 15.03 15.89 13.06
N PRO A 176 16.04 15.81 13.93
CA PRO A 176 15.92 15.32 15.30
C PRO A 176 15.00 16.15 16.20
N ALA A 177 14.74 17.41 15.82
CA ALA A 177 13.84 18.31 16.56
C ALA A 177 12.38 17.85 16.62
N TYR A 178 11.94 16.95 15.70
CA TYR A 178 10.52 16.59 15.59
C TYR A 178 10.17 15.23 16.21
N ASP A 179 11.13 14.36 16.53
CA ASP A 179 10.92 13.00 17.06
C ASP A 179 10.05 12.11 16.15
N PHE A 180 10.33 12.16 14.84
CA PHE A 180 9.60 11.39 13.81
C PHE A 180 9.63 9.88 14.06
N LYS A 181 10.67 9.36 14.68
CA LYS A 181 10.78 7.93 15.04
C LYS A 181 9.70 7.48 16.02
N THR A 182 9.19 8.37 16.88
CA THR A 182 8.17 8.04 17.89
C THR A 182 6.77 8.08 17.27
N HIS A 183 6.36 9.24 16.77
CA HIS A 183 4.98 9.45 16.31
C HIS A 183 4.79 9.22 14.78
N LYS A 184 5.84 8.87 14.05
CA LYS A 184 5.78 8.55 12.61
C LYS A 184 5.08 9.63 11.76
N GLY A 185 5.22 10.91 12.13
CA GLY A 185 4.63 12.05 11.43
C GLY A 185 3.13 12.26 11.69
N TYR A 186 2.50 11.45 12.55
CA TYR A 186 1.12 11.68 12.95
C TYR A 186 0.99 12.84 13.94
N ILE A 187 -0.21 13.44 13.98
CA ILE A 187 -0.51 14.55 14.88
C ILE A 187 -0.61 14.02 16.30
N THR A 188 0.34 14.42 17.14
CA THR A 188 0.40 14.16 18.58
C THR A 188 0.74 15.46 19.29
N ASP A 189 0.55 15.53 20.60
CA ASP A 189 0.90 16.72 21.38
C ASP A 189 2.40 17.06 21.24
N GLY A 190 3.28 16.04 21.27
CA GLY A 190 4.72 16.22 21.05
C GLY A 190 5.04 16.78 19.68
N HIS A 191 4.41 16.25 18.61
CA HIS A 191 4.61 16.76 17.25
C HIS A 191 4.07 18.19 17.08
N ALA A 192 2.91 18.49 17.69
CA ALA A 192 2.33 19.83 17.67
C ALA A 192 3.22 20.85 18.41
N ALA A 193 3.82 20.47 19.54
CA ALA A 193 4.78 21.30 20.27
C ALA A 193 6.03 21.56 19.44
N ALA A 194 6.63 20.53 18.84
CA ALA A 194 7.80 20.67 17.96
C ALA A 194 7.50 21.57 16.75
N LEU A 195 6.32 21.42 16.12
CA LEU A 195 5.89 22.31 15.04
C LEU A 195 5.75 23.78 15.48
N THR A 196 5.26 24.01 16.71
CA THR A 196 5.10 25.35 17.25
C THR A 196 6.47 26.01 17.54
N GLU A 197 7.42 25.22 18.03
CA GLU A 197 8.75 25.70 18.42
C GLU A 197 9.67 25.93 17.20
N HIS A 198 9.66 24.96 16.26
CA HIS A 198 10.64 24.93 15.15
C HIS A 198 10.05 25.30 13.77
N GLY A 199 8.72 25.46 13.68
CA GLY A 199 8.04 25.59 12.39
C GLY A 199 8.03 24.27 11.59
N PRO A 200 7.53 24.24 10.35
CA PRO A 200 7.57 23.06 9.51
C PRO A 200 8.92 22.88 8.79
N CYS A 201 9.41 21.64 8.71
CA CYS A 201 10.53 21.26 7.84
C CYS A 201 9.99 20.75 6.46
N PRO A 202 10.86 20.47 5.46
CA PRO A 202 10.46 20.00 4.13
C PRO A 202 9.63 18.69 4.13
N GLN A 203 9.69 17.93 5.22
CA GLN A 203 8.93 16.70 5.35
C GLN A 203 7.47 16.91 5.77
N HIS A 204 7.09 18.13 6.17
CA HIS A 204 5.72 18.44 6.55
C HIS A 204 4.85 18.74 5.34
N ARG A 205 3.63 18.22 5.37
CA ARG A 205 2.64 18.39 4.30
C ARG A 205 1.85 19.68 4.54
N MET A 206 2.08 20.66 3.69
CA MET A 206 1.53 22.02 3.82
C MET A 206 0.01 22.10 3.65
N ARG A 207 -0.64 21.06 3.10
CA ARG A 207 -2.12 21.00 3.05
C ARG A 207 -2.77 20.68 4.39
N PHE A 208 -2.01 20.23 5.39
CA PHE A 208 -2.54 19.99 6.74
C PHE A 208 -2.67 21.32 7.49
N VAL A 209 -3.87 21.55 8.07
CA VAL A 209 -4.21 22.82 8.77
C VAL A 209 -3.24 23.15 9.91
N ASN A 210 -2.85 22.15 10.71
CA ASN A 210 -1.89 22.35 11.80
C ASN A 210 -0.50 22.78 11.29
N VAL A 211 -0.06 22.24 10.16
CA VAL A 211 1.23 22.59 9.52
C VAL A 211 1.16 24.02 8.97
N ARG A 212 0.11 24.38 8.23
CA ARG A 212 -0.11 25.74 7.73
C ARG A 212 -0.13 26.78 8.86
N ARG A 213 -0.81 26.46 9.94
CA ARG A 213 -0.88 27.34 11.12
C ARG A 213 0.52 27.55 11.73
N ALA A 214 1.32 26.48 11.87
CA ALA A 214 2.69 26.57 12.37
C ALA A 214 3.61 27.35 11.41
N ALA A 215 3.32 27.36 10.11
CA ALA A 215 4.01 28.16 9.10
C ALA A 215 3.54 29.64 9.06
N GLY A 216 2.58 30.05 9.90
CA GLY A 216 2.01 31.39 9.86
C GLY A 216 1.12 31.67 8.63
N LEU A 217 0.62 30.60 7.97
CA LEU A 217 -0.25 30.66 6.80
C LEU A 217 -1.71 30.45 7.19
N GLU A 218 -2.62 31.20 6.55
CA GLU A 218 -4.05 30.98 6.72
C GLU A 218 -4.47 29.56 6.30
N PRO A 219 -5.51 28.98 6.94
CA PRO A 219 -6.09 27.72 6.49
C PRO A 219 -6.52 27.83 5.04
N SER A 220 -6.19 26.85 4.18
CA SER A 220 -6.73 26.82 2.82
C SER A 220 -8.23 26.53 2.87
N VAL A 221 -9.01 27.28 2.11
CA VAL A 221 -10.48 27.15 2.01
C VAL A 221 -10.91 25.82 1.36
N GLU A 222 -9.98 25.06 0.78
CA GLU A 222 -10.24 23.84 0.00
C GLU A 222 -10.44 22.54 0.80
N GLN A 223 -10.66 22.58 2.11
CA GLN A 223 -10.88 21.38 2.93
C GLN A 223 -12.27 21.29 3.53
N ASP A 224 -13.29 21.48 2.70
CA ASP A 224 -14.63 20.99 2.99
C ASP A 224 -14.80 19.64 2.25
N PRO A 225 -14.86 18.49 2.94
CA PRO A 225 -15.11 17.20 2.30
C PRO A 225 -16.52 17.06 1.72
N SER A 226 -17.37 18.08 1.84
CA SER A 226 -18.74 18.12 1.33
C SER A 226 -18.89 18.85 -0.01
N VAL A 227 -17.83 19.42 -0.58
CA VAL A 227 -17.90 20.01 -1.93
C VAL A 227 -17.78 18.90 -2.97
N GLU A 228 -18.90 18.51 -3.55
CA GLU A 228 -19.00 17.68 -4.73
C GLU A 228 -18.18 18.29 -5.88
N LEU A 229 -17.14 17.59 -6.33
CA LEU A 229 -16.37 17.96 -7.52
C LEU A 229 -17.19 17.63 -8.76
N GLU A 230 -17.74 18.68 -9.39
CA GLU A 230 -18.18 18.58 -10.79
C GLU A 230 -16.97 18.21 -11.67
N PRO A 231 -17.10 17.25 -12.61
CA PRO A 231 -15.98 16.79 -13.43
C PRO A 231 -15.74 17.74 -14.61
N SER A 232 -14.88 18.73 -14.46
CA SER A 232 -14.29 19.43 -15.58
C SER A 232 -13.04 18.71 -16.03
N VAL A 233 -13.19 17.84 -17.03
CA VAL A 233 -12.08 17.17 -17.71
C VAL A 233 -11.54 18.11 -18.78
N GLU A 234 -10.49 18.86 -18.48
CA GLU A 234 -9.56 19.34 -19.51
C GLU A 234 -8.33 18.45 -19.54
N LEU A 235 -8.18 17.70 -20.63
CA LEU A 235 -7.00 16.92 -20.95
C LEU A 235 -5.85 17.89 -21.23
N VAL A 236 -4.99 18.13 -20.24
CA VAL A 236 -3.68 18.72 -20.48
C VAL A 236 -2.69 17.58 -20.68
N GLU A 237 -2.22 17.41 -21.92
CA GLU A 237 -1.06 16.60 -22.23
C GLU A 237 0.16 17.17 -21.51
N THR A 238 0.56 16.56 -20.41
CA THR A 238 1.85 16.82 -19.76
C THR A 238 2.80 15.68 -20.09
N THR A 239 3.84 16.00 -20.86
CA THR A 239 5.03 15.17 -21.02
C THR A 239 5.58 14.79 -19.64
N ALA A 240 5.56 13.49 -19.37
CA ALA A 240 6.04 12.91 -18.13
C ALA A 240 7.54 13.16 -17.94
N PRO A 241 8.00 13.63 -16.78
CA PRO A 241 9.40 13.50 -16.41
C PRO A 241 9.71 12.05 -16.06
N SER A 242 10.91 11.62 -16.43
CA SER A 242 11.55 10.33 -16.26
C SER A 242 11.22 9.62 -14.94
N VAL A 243 10.70 8.39 -15.04
CA VAL A 243 10.44 7.45 -13.93
C VAL A 243 11.76 6.76 -13.52
N ALA A 244 12.76 7.52 -13.12
CA ALA A 244 13.99 6.99 -12.59
C ALA A 244 14.21 7.62 -11.23
N GLU A 245 13.70 6.99 -10.20
CA GLU A 245 14.14 7.05 -8.80
C GLU A 245 12.95 6.85 -7.87
N LEU A 246 12.94 5.75 -7.25
CA LEU A 246 12.28 5.21 -6.05
C LEU A 246 11.46 3.94 -6.28
N VAL A 247 12.09 2.96 -6.92
CA VAL A 247 11.62 1.57 -6.86
C VAL A 247 12.40 0.86 -5.74
N VAL A 248 11.76 0.67 -4.61
CA VAL A 248 12.30 -0.19 -3.57
C VAL A 248 11.88 -1.62 -3.85
N SER A 249 12.71 -2.32 -4.63
CA SER A 249 12.81 -3.78 -4.77
C SER A 249 11.55 -4.56 -5.18
N THR A 250 11.63 -5.17 -6.34
CA THR A 250 10.78 -6.26 -6.82
C THR A 250 11.58 -7.56 -6.82
N ARG A 251 10.99 -8.71 -6.47
CA ARG A 251 11.63 -10.03 -6.56
C ARG A 251 10.63 -11.08 -7.04
N VAL A 252 10.97 -11.76 -8.14
CA VAL A 252 10.36 -13.02 -8.61
C VAL A 252 11.33 -14.15 -8.38
N GLU A 253 10.87 -15.26 -7.79
CA GLU A 253 11.57 -16.54 -7.89
C GLU A 253 11.03 -17.32 -9.10
N PRO A 254 11.89 -17.89 -9.96
CA PRO A 254 11.43 -18.67 -11.11
C PRO A 254 10.70 -19.93 -10.63
N THR A 255 9.56 -20.21 -11.24
CA THR A 255 8.78 -21.44 -11.04
C THR A 255 9.62 -22.63 -11.47
N PRO A 256 9.76 -23.72 -10.67
CA PRO A 256 10.45 -24.91 -11.13
C PRO A 256 9.67 -25.55 -12.28
N THR A 257 10.29 -25.61 -13.45
CA THR A 257 9.79 -26.37 -14.58
C THR A 257 9.79 -27.86 -14.20
N HIS A 258 8.63 -28.48 -14.16
CA HIS A 258 8.51 -29.93 -14.07
C HIS A 258 9.12 -30.56 -15.33
N GLY A 259 10.36 -31.06 -15.19
CA GLY A 259 10.99 -31.90 -16.17
C GLY A 259 10.28 -33.27 -16.18
N THR A 260 9.58 -33.58 -17.24
CA THR A 260 9.10 -34.91 -17.55
C THR A 260 10.29 -35.81 -17.89
N SER A 261 10.76 -36.59 -16.94
CA SER A 261 11.70 -37.67 -17.20
C SER A 261 10.94 -38.86 -17.83
N GLY A 262 10.98 -38.94 -19.16
CA GLY A 262 10.59 -40.14 -19.87
C GLY A 262 11.64 -41.25 -19.70
N THR A 263 11.35 -42.23 -18.89
CA THR A 263 12.06 -43.52 -18.86
C THR A 263 11.67 -44.33 -20.07
N ARG A 264 12.58 -44.49 -21.05
CA ARG A 264 12.53 -45.61 -21.97
C ARG A 264 13.43 -46.70 -21.40
N GLY A 265 12.82 -47.82 -21.06
CA GLY A 265 13.54 -49.07 -20.89
C GLY A 265 13.89 -49.65 -22.25
N GLU A 266 15.09 -50.21 -22.35
CA GLU A 266 15.43 -51.23 -23.35
C GLU A 266 16.29 -52.27 -22.71
N SER A 267 15.81 -53.52 -22.88
CA SER A 267 16.39 -54.76 -22.53
C SER A 267 17.54 -55.16 -23.48
N ALA A 268 18.59 -55.71 -22.97
CA ALA A 268 19.31 -56.87 -23.51
C ALA A 268 20.14 -57.52 -22.40
#